data_ff2757dc4cedfda2072379962c5c1dc2
#
_entry.id   ff2757dc4cedfda2072379962c5c1dc2
#
_cell.length_a   1.000
_cell.length_b   1.000
_cell.length_c   1.000
_cell.angle_alpha   90.00
_cell.angle_beta   90.00
_cell.angle_gamma   90.00
#
_symmetry.space_group_name_H-M   'P 1'
#
loop_
_entity.id
_entity.type
_entity.pdbx_description
1 polymer ?
#
loop_
_entity_poly.entity_id
_entity_poly.type
_entity_poly.pdbx_seq_one_letter_code
_entity_poly.pdbx_strand_id
1 'polypeptide(L)'
;MNVKDLLSERTNHMKASDIRELLKWATADVISFGGGLPDLSQLPLNEYSEVAKYVVSNYGLRALQYGKTEGVDEFKDELAKFMAKQGIKTDASLILPTVGSQEALELMARVFIDPGDVILTEKPTYLAALQAFRVYRARIIGVDMDNDGLIIDKLEDTIKRLKSDGAKIKFIYTIPICQNPTGVMMSLDRRKALLELASKYDLMVLEDNPYSYFTFDPVDTTPLKALDKEDRVVYTSTFSKIIAPGIRLGWVAANQEVVNWLSIAKQAMNLHTSTLSQYIAYELLRRGIVDRYISKIKETYKVKRDAMLGALSKYMPRGVSWTKPSGGMFIWVTIPGNVKTEDMLNLAIRKYKVAYVPGKSFYPDEDVHNDMRLNFTYPSVDQIYDGVRRLALAIEEYRGG
;
A
#
# COMPACT_ATOMS: atom_id res chain seq x y z
N MET A 1 -6.16 20.72 -34.04
CA MET A 1 -5.51 19.43 -33.71
C MET A 1 -6.42 18.67 -32.76
N ASN A 2 -6.81 17.45 -33.12
CA ASN A 2 -7.58 16.59 -32.22
C ASN A 2 -6.58 15.74 -31.42
N VAL A 3 -6.39 16.06 -30.14
CA VAL A 3 -5.42 15.36 -29.29
C VAL A 3 -5.75 13.88 -29.14
N LYS A 4 -7.04 13.49 -29.23
CA LYS A 4 -7.48 12.09 -29.08
C LYS A 4 -6.85 11.17 -30.14
N ASP A 5 -6.63 11.68 -31.36
CA ASP A 5 -6.07 10.90 -32.47
C ASP A 5 -4.55 10.65 -32.31
N LEU A 6 -3.90 11.34 -31.35
CA LEU A 6 -2.47 11.23 -31.06
C LEU A 6 -2.18 10.42 -29.79
N LEU A 7 -3.21 10.00 -29.06
CA LEU A 7 -3.04 9.22 -27.83
C LEU A 7 -2.56 7.79 -28.16
N SER A 8 -1.61 7.30 -27.36
CA SER A 8 -1.19 5.90 -27.47
C SER A 8 -2.30 4.96 -27.00
N GLU A 9 -2.35 3.74 -27.54
CA GLU A 9 -3.29 2.68 -27.08
C GLU A 9 -3.24 2.46 -25.57
N ARG A 10 -2.09 2.70 -24.94
CA ARG A 10 -1.88 2.58 -23.50
C ARG A 10 -2.83 3.46 -22.69
N THR A 11 -3.25 4.61 -23.23
CA THR A 11 -4.18 5.52 -22.55
C THR A 11 -5.57 4.91 -22.35
N ASN A 12 -5.95 3.91 -23.13
CA ASN A 12 -7.20 3.16 -22.96
C ASN A 12 -7.24 2.35 -21.64
N HIS A 13 -6.04 2.09 -21.08
CA HIS A 13 -5.85 1.36 -19.82
C HIS A 13 -5.54 2.28 -18.64
N MET A 14 -5.49 3.59 -18.85
CA MET A 14 -5.29 4.60 -17.80
C MET A 14 -6.63 5.09 -17.29
N LYS A 15 -6.83 5.03 -15.99
CA LYS A 15 -8.02 5.57 -15.31
C LYS A 15 -7.59 6.55 -14.23
N ALA A 16 -8.41 7.60 -14.02
CA ALA A 16 -8.22 8.47 -12.87
C ALA A 16 -8.33 7.65 -11.56
N SER A 17 -7.58 8.06 -10.55
CA SER A 17 -7.64 7.38 -9.25
C SER A 17 -8.93 7.75 -8.52
N ASP A 18 -9.75 6.76 -8.18
CA ASP A 18 -10.99 6.94 -7.43
C ASP A 18 -10.74 7.64 -6.09
N ILE A 19 -9.63 7.33 -5.41
CA ILE A 19 -9.24 8.02 -4.17
C ILE A 19 -8.98 9.52 -4.42
N ARG A 20 -8.35 9.88 -5.54
CA ARG A 20 -8.10 11.31 -5.86
C ARG A 20 -9.38 12.06 -6.21
N GLU A 21 -10.29 11.41 -6.91
CA GLU A 21 -11.61 11.99 -7.15
C GLU A 21 -12.37 12.22 -5.84
N LEU A 22 -12.32 11.24 -4.92
CA LEU A 22 -12.92 11.36 -3.58
C LEU A 22 -12.29 12.50 -2.76
N LEU A 23 -10.99 12.73 -2.86
CA LEU A 23 -10.32 13.83 -2.15
C LEU A 23 -10.80 15.21 -2.62
N LYS A 24 -11.32 15.34 -3.84
CA LYS A 24 -11.95 16.60 -4.33
C LYS A 24 -13.25 16.92 -3.59
N TRP A 25 -13.93 15.92 -3.03
CA TRP A 25 -15.17 16.07 -2.26
C TRP A 25 -14.94 16.26 -0.77
N ALA A 26 -13.69 16.19 -0.31
CA ALA A 26 -13.31 16.40 1.08
C ALA A 26 -13.37 17.90 1.43
N THR A 27 -14.58 18.45 1.52
CA THR A 27 -14.83 19.77 2.09
C THR A 27 -14.70 19.73 3.61
N ALA A 28 -14.47 20.87 4.26
CA ALA A 28 -14.18 20.93 5.70
C ALA A 28 -15.30 20.36 6.60
N ASP A 29 -16.52 20.25 6.07
CA ASP A 29 -17.70 19.71 6.75
C ASP A 29 -17.91 18.19 6.55
N VAL A 30 -17.08 17.54 5.73
CA VAL A 30 -17.16 16.10 5.45
C VAL A 30 -16.14 15.33 6.28
N ILE A 31 -16.61 14.39 7.10
CA ILE A 31 -15.74 13.45 7.80
C ILE A 31 -15.24 12.41 6.80
N SER A 32 -13.94 12.38 6.53
CA SER A 32 -13.37 11.49 5.52
C SER A 32 -12.70 10.27 6.12
N PHE A 33 -13.26 9.10 5.84
CA PHE A 33 -12.64 7.78 6.01
C PHE A 33 -12.01 7.26 4.71
N GLY A 34 -12.05 8.06 3.62
CA GLY A 34 -11.65 7.62 2.28
C GLY A 34 -10.14 7.68 2.04
N GLY A 35 -9.43 8.64 2.62
CA GLY A 35 -8.00 8.83 2.36
C GLY A 35 -7.12 7.70 2.93
N GLY A 36 -6.03 7.38 2.24
CA GLY A 36 -4.94 6.59 2.80
C GLY A 36 -3.91 7.48 3.50
N LEU A 37 -4.37 8.53 4.19
CA LEU A 37 -3.53 9.57 4.78
C LEU A 37 -3.11 9.19 6.21
N PRO A 38 -1.81 9.29 6.56
CA PRO A 38 -1.38 9.22 7.94
C PRO A 38 -1.79 10.47 8.71
N ASP A 39 -1.92 10.36 10.01
CA ASP A 39 -2.05 11.50 10.90
C ASP A 39 -0.68 12.13 11.14
N LEU A 40 -0.47 13.33 10.62
CA LEU A 40 0.78 14.07 10.78
C LEU A 40 0.78 15.00 11.99
N SER A 41 -0.27 15.05 12.81
CA SER A 41 -0.35 15.92 14.00
C SER A 41 0.73 15.61 15.03
N GLN A 42 1.24 14.37 15.02
CA GLN A 42 2.29 13.88 15.90
C GLN A 42 3.71 14.01 15.33
N LEU A 43 3.83 14.53 14.09
CA LEU A 43 5.13 14.66 13.44
C LEU A 43 6.03 15.62 14.25
N PRO A 44 7.28 15.23 14.58
CA PRO A 44 8.18 16.08 15.35
C PRO A 44 8.80 17.17 14.46
N LEU A 45 8.00 18.20 14.10
CA LEU A 45 8.35 19.23 13.12
C LEU A 45 9.63 19.99 13.47
N ASN A 46 9.92 20.23 14.76
CA ASN A 46 11.14 20.90 15.17
C ASN A 46 12.38 20.07 14.82
N GLU A 47 12.36 18.75 15.15
CA GLU A 47 13.46 17.84 14.80
C GLU A 47 13.63 17.73 13.28
N TYR A 48 12.52 17.71 12.52
CA TYR A 48 12.55 17.72 11.04
C TYR A 48 13.16 19.00 10.48
N SER A 49 12.80 20.16 11.04
CA SER A 49 13.37 21.45 10.65
C SER A 49 14.87 21.50 10.89
N GLU A 50 15.32 21.04 12.08
CA GLU A 50 16.74 20.95 12.42
C GLU A 50 17.50 20.01 11.48
N VAL A 51 16.92 18.84 11.17
CA VAL A 51 17.51 17.89 10.23
C VAL A 51 17.61 18.49 8.83
N ALA A 52 16.55 19.11 8.32
CA ALA A 52 16.56 19.75 7.01
C ALA A 52 17.63 20.84 6.92
N LYS A 53 17.72 21.70 7.93
CA LYS A 53 18.79 22.73 8.03
C LYS A 53 20.17 22.09 8.06
N TYR A 54 20.34 21.05 8.89
CA TYR A 54 21.61 20.33 8.99
C TYR A 54 22.04 19.74 7.64
N VAL A 55 21.12 19.07 6.93
CA VAL A 55 21.37 18.46 5.62
C VAL A 55 21.85 19.50 4.61
N VAL A 56 21.14 20.62 4.48
CA VAL A 56 21.53 21.68 3.55
C VAL A 56 22.89 22.30 3.93
N SER A 57 23.15 22.48 5.23
CA SER A 57 24.40 23.11 5.69
C SER A 57 25.62 22.18 5.58
N ASN A 58 25.47 20.87 5.76
CA ASN A 58 26.60 19.93 5.87
C ASN A 58 26.79 19.04 4.64
N TYR A 59 25.69 18.66 3.96
CA TYR A 59 25.76 17.89 2.72
C TYR A 59 25.60 18.77 1.47
N GLY A 60 25.11 19.99 1.62
CA GLY A 60 25.05 21.10 0.67
C GLY A 60 25.02 20.68 -0.79
N LEU A 61 26.17 20.78 -1.45
CA LEU A 61 26.28 20.48 -2.88
C LEU A 61 25.96 19.03 -3.22
N ARG A 62 26.26 18.06 -2.34
CA ARG A 62 25.92 16.63 -2.60
C ARG A 62 24.42 16.39 -2.52
N ALA A 63 23.72 17.06 -1.61
CA ALA A 63 22.27 16.92 -1.43
C ALA A 63 21.45 17.64 -2.51
N LEU A 64 22.04 18.65 -3.18
CA LEU A 64 21.35 19.50 -4.15
C LEU A 64 21.79 19.25 -5.61
N GLN A 65 22.84 18.46 -5.84
CA GLN A 65 23.32 18.09 -7.17
C GLN A 65 22.63 16.79 -7.64
N TYR A 66 22.72 16.49 -8.93
CA TYR A 66 22.37 15.18 -9.47
C TYR A 66 23.14 14.08 -8.73
N GLY A 67 22.39 13.00 -8.40
CA GLY A 67 22.93 11.82 -7.73
C GLY A 67 23.01 10.61 -8.66
N LYS A 68 23.51 9.50 -8.10
CA LYS A 68 23.47 8.19 -8.75
C LYS A 68 22.01 7.69 -8.80
N THR A 69 21.65 6.97 -9.86
CA THR A 69 20.34 6.30 -9.96
C THR A 69 20.12 5.32 -8.81
N GLU A 70 21.18 4.60 -8.43
CA GLU A 70 21.21 3.61 -7.37
C GLU A 70 21.06 4.23 -5.96
N GLY A 71 21.09 5.57 -5.88
CA GLY A 71 20.88 6.32 -4.64
C GLY A 71 22.14 6.66 -3.87
N VAL A 72 21.94 7.31 -2.72
CA VAL A 72 22.99 7.75 -1.79
C VAL A 72 23.46 6.55 -0.96
N ASP A 73 24.76 6.27 -0.98
CA ASP A 73 25.31 5.07 -0.34
C ASP A 73 25.11 5.10 1.18
N GLU A 74 25.38 6.23 1.86
CA GLU A 74 25.16 6.38 3.30
C GLU A 74 23.70 6.16 3.71
N PHE A 75 22.75 6.59 2.88
CA PHE A 75 21.33 6.36 3.10
C PHE A 75 20.98 4.87 2.98
N LYS A 76 21.50 4.19 1.96
CA LYS A 76 21.24 2.76 1.74
C LYS A 76 21.83 1.89 2.85
N ASP A 77 23.02 2.23 3.35
CA ASP A 77 23.63 1.56 4.50
C ASP A 77 22.76 1.68 5.76
N GLU A 78 22.24 2.88 6.04
CA GLU A 78 21.38 3.10 7.19
C GLU A 78 20.00 2.43 7.00
N LEU A 79 19.49 2.41 5.77
CA LEU A 79 18.25 1.72 5.44
C LEU A 79 18.38 0.19 5.59
N ALA A 80 19.52 -0.39 5.23
CA ALA A 80 19.78 -1.82 5.47
C ALA A 80 19.73 -2.16 6.97
N LYS A 81 20.31 -1.31 7.84
CA LYS A 81 20.21 -1.45 9.31
C LYS A 81 18.75 -1.32 9.80
N PHE A 82 18.00 -0.40 9.22
CA PHE A 82 16.58 -0.22 9.55
C PHE A 82 15.77 -1.47 9.17
N MET A 83 15.99 -2.04 7.98
CA MET A 83 15.35 -3.28 7.54
C MET A 83 15.77 -4.50 8.37
N ALA A 84 17.01 -4.54 8.86
CA ALA A 84 17.50 -5.61 9.74
C ALA A 84 16.69 -5.74 11.04
N LYS A 85 16.05 -4.65 11.53
CA LYS A 85 15.14 -4.68 12.69
C LYS A 85 13.89 -5.52 12.43
N GLN A 86 13.54 -5.75 11.16
CA GLN A 86 12.44 -6.62 10.73
C GLN A 86 12.93 -8.02 10.29
N GLY A 87 14.20 -8.33 10.51
CA GLY A 87 14.81 -9.60 10.12
C GLY A 87 15.27 -9.67 8.66
N ILE A 88 15.11 -8.61 7.88
CA ILE A 88 15.56 -8.57 6.49
C ILE A 88 17.07 -8.32 6.46
N LYS A 89 17.83 -9.32 6.00
CA LYS A 89 19.27 -9.22 5.79
C LYS A 89 19.53 -8.87 4.34
N THR A 90 20.08 -7.69 4.08
CA THR A 90 20.39 -7.21 2.73
C THR A 90 21.57 -6.25 2.76
N ASP A 91 22.31 -6.19 1.65
CA ASP A 91 23.37 -5.22 1.45
C ASP A 91 22.84 -3.94 0.80
N ALA A 92 23.52 -2.83 1.03
CA ALA A 92 23.18 -1.55 0.43
C ALA A 92 23.15 -1.60 -1.12
N SER A 93 23.98 -2.43 -1.75
CA SER A 93 24.01 -2.64 -3.20
C SER A 93 22.73 -3.26 -3.76
N LEU A 94 21.98 -3.99 -2.93
CA LEU A 94 20.72 -4.65 -3.26
C LEU A 94 19.48 -3.77 -2.96
N ILE A 95 19.70 -2.51 -2.60
CA ILE A 95 18.65 -1.53 -2.30
C ILE A 95 18.63 -0.45 -3.38
N LEU A 96 17.44 -0.19 -3.95
CA LEU A 96 17.18 0.89 -4.88
C LEU A 96 16.17 1.87 -4.28
N PRO A 97 16.56 3.11 -3.96
CA PRO A 97 15.62 4.15 -3.54
C PRO A 97 14.65 4.53 -4.66
N THR A 98 13.39 4.72 -4.30
CA THR A 98 12.30 5.05 -5.24
C THR A 98 11.51 6.28 -4.79
N VAL A 99 10.74 6.88 -5.71
CA VAL A 99 9.82 8.00 -5.42
C VAL A 99 8.54 7.47 -4.77
N GLY A 100 8.68 6.92 -3.55
CA GLY A 100 7.68 6.11 -2.86
C GLY A 100 7.52 4.72 -3.49
N SER A 101 6.79 3.81 -2.82
CA SER A 101 6.54 2.46 -3.33
C SER A 101 5.74 2.44 -4.65
N GLN A 102 5.01 3.51 -4.98
CA GLN A 102 4.31 3.59 -6.26
C GLN A 102 5.26 3.50 -7.46
N GLU A 103 6.45 4.11 -7.38
CA GLU A 103 7.46 3.95 -8.42
C GLU A 103 8.01 2.52 -8.48
N ALA A 104 8.15 1.86 -7.35
CA ALA A 104 8.57 0.47 -7.33
C ALA A 104 7.57 -0.44 -8.09
N LEU A 105 6.26 -0.24 -7.88
CA LEU A 105 5.21 -0.96 -8.60
C LEU A 105 5.25 -0.67 -10.11
N GLU A 106 5.46 0.59 -10.49
CA GLU A 106 5.58 1.00 -11.89
C GLU A 106 6.83 0.41 -12.55
N LEU A 107 7.97 0.43 -11.86
CA LEU A 107 9.23 -0.16 -12.37
C LEU A 107 9.10 -1.68 -12.55
N MET A 108 8.47 -2.38 -11.59
CA MET A 108 8.19 -3.80 -11.72
C MET A 108 7.30 -4.09 -12.94
N ALA A 109 6.26 -3.30 -13.14
CA ALA A 109 5.40 -3.45 -14.31
C ALA A 109 6.17 -3.19 -15.62
N ARG A 110 6.95 -2.12 -15.67
CA ARG A 110 7.75 -1.71 -16.85
C ARG A 110 8.77 -2.76 -17.26
N VAL A 111 9.40 -3.42 -16.30
CA VAL A 111 10.51 -4.37 -16.57
C VAL A 111 9.98 -5.77 -16.87
N PHE A 112 8.91 -6.20 -16.20
CA PHE A 112 8.51 -7.60 -16.20
C PHE A 112 7.24 -7.92 -16.97
N ILE A 113 6.41 -6.93 -17.33
CA ILE A 113 5.09 -7.19 -17.93
C ILE A 113 5.08 -6.88 -19.43
N ASP A 114 4.80 -7.89 -20.22
CA ASP A 114 4.36 -7.75 -21.60
C ASP A 114 2.82 -7.84 -21.67
N PRO A 115 2.19 -7.28 -22.72
CA PRO A 115 0.74 -7.36 -22.88
C PRO A 115 0.21 -8.80 -22.85
N GLY A 116 -0.74 -9.09 -21.95
CA GLY A 116 -1.34 -10.40 -21.76
C GLY A 116 -0.65 -11.30 -20.72
N ASP A 117 0.53 -10.91 -20.22
CA ASP A 117 1.17 -11.60 -19.11
C ASP A 117 0.32 -11.56 -17.84
N VAL A 118 0.39 -12.62 -17.04
CA VAL A 118 -0.43 -12.78 -15.86
C VAL A 118 0.29 -12.31 -14.61
N ILE A 119 -0.42 -11.50 -13.81
CA ILE A 119 -0.08 -11.17 -12.44
C ILE A 119 -1.12 -11.80 -11.53
N LEU A 120 -0.67 -12.54 -10.51
CA LEU A 120 -1.53 -13.07 -9.46
C LEU A 120 -1.54 -12.10 -8.28
N THR A 121 -2.70 -11.89 -7.67
CA THR A 121 -2.83 -10.99 -6.52
C THR A 121 -3.94 -11.47 -5.58
N GLU A 122 -3.94 -10.92 -4.38
CA GLU A 122 -5.07 -11.02 -3.48
C GLU A 122 -6.32 -10.35 -4.08
N LYS A 123 -7.50 -10.77 -3.67
CA LYS A 123 -8.74 -10.04 -3.93
C LYS A 123 -9.57 -9.91 -2.64
N PRO A 124 -9.88 -8.67 -2.23
CA PRO A 124 -9.46 -7.41 -2.86
C PRO A 124 -7.97 -7.10 -2.64
N THR A 125 -7.41 -6.16 -3.44
CA THR A 125 -6.02 -5.73 -3.32
C THR A 125 -5.85 -4.23 -3.57
N TYR A 126 -4.63 -3.71 -3.44
CA TYR A 126 -4.32 -2.28 -3.55
C TYR A 126 -4.59 -1.74 -4.96
N LEU A 127 -5.56 -0.83 -5.05
CA LEU A 127 -6.02 -0.28 -6.33
C LEU A 127 -4.94 0.42 -7.16
N ALA A 128 -3.93 1.04 -6.53
CA ALA A 128 -2.89 1.71 -7.30
C ALA A 128 -1.83 0.73 -7.87
N ALA A 129 -1.69 -0.46 -7.28
CA ALA A 129 -0.95 -1.55 -7.89
C ALA A 129 -1.70 -2.07 -9.14
N LEU A 130 -3.03 -2.28 -9.01
CA LEU A 130 -3.87 -2.65 -10.16
C LEU A 130 -3.76 -1.64 -11.30
N GLN A 131 -3.76 -0.34 -10.98
CA GLN A 131 -3.59 0.72 -11.98
C GLN A 131 -2.22 0.65 -12.67
N ALA A 132 -1.13 0.48 -11.90
CA ALA A 132 0.20 0.37 -12.46
C ALA A 132 0.32 -0.82 -13.44
N PHE A 133 -0.19 -1.99 -13.05
CA PHE A 133 -0.11 -3.19 -13.87
C PHE A 133 -1.02 -3.14 -15.12
N ARG A 134 -2.22 -2.55 -15.00
CA ARG A 134 -3.16 -2.38 -16.13
C ARG A 134 -2.59 -1.53 -17.27
N VAL A 135 -1.78 -0.51 -16.97
CA VAL A 135 -1.14 0.34 -17.99
C VAL A 135 -0.25 -0.48 -18.93
N TYR A 136 0.34 -1.57 -18.43
CA TYR A 136 1.15 -2.51 -19.20
C TYR A 136 0.34 -3.67 -19.79
N ARG A 137 -1.00 -3.59 -19.70
CA ARG A 137 -1.95 -4.59 -20.23
C ARG A 137 -1.77 -5.97 -19.61
N ALA A 138 -1.38 -6.02 -18.33
CA ALA A 138 -1.37 -7.25 -17.56
C ALA A 138 -2.77 -7.85 -17.45
N ARG A 139 -2.86 -9.16 -17.53
CA ARG A 139 -4.02 -9.93 -17.08
C ARG A 139 -3.87 -10.18 -15.59
N ILE A 140 -4.62 -9.42 -14.78
CA ILE A 140 -4.52 -9.50 -13.32
C ILE A 140 -5.58 -10.49 -12.82
N ILE A 141 -5.15 -11.52 -12.13
CA ILE A 141 -6.02 -12.57 -11.60
C ILE A 141 -6.04 -12.48 -10.08
N GLY A 142 -7.21 -12.21 -9.51
CA GLY A 142 -7.45 -12.18 -8.08
C GLY A 142 -7.65 -13.58 -7.50
N VAL A 143 -7.04 -13.83 -6.34
CA VAL A 143 -7.19 -15.05 -5.55
C VAL A 143 -7.83 -14.71 -4.22
N ASP A 144 -8.79 -15.51 -3.78
CA ASP A 144 -9.54 -15.27 -2.55
C ASP A 144 -8.65 -15.19 -1.31
N MET A 145 -9.09 -14.37 -0.39
CA MET A 145 -8.56 -14.22 0.97
C MET A 145 -9.60 -14.66 2.00
N ASP A 146 -9.11 -14.97 3.18
CA ASP A 146 -9.90 -15.07 4.42
C ASP A 146 -9.24 -14.28 5.57
N ASN A 147 -9.60 -14.57 6.81
CA ASN A 147 -9.05 -13.85 7.98
C ASN A 147 -7.55 -14.11 8.22
N ASP A 148 -6.97 -15.14 7.61
CA ASP A 148 -5.54 -15.46 7.65
C ASP A 148 -4.78 -15.01 6.39
N GLY A 149 -5.41 -14.23 5.52
CA GLY A 149 -4.83 -13.70 4.29
C GLY A 149 -5.11 -14.56 3.07
N LEU A 150 -4.20 -14.56 2.10
CA LEU A 150 -4.32 -15.28 0.83
C LEU A 150 -4.51 -16.79 1.05
N ILE A 151 -5.51 -17.38 0.40
CA ILE A 151 -5.80 -18.83 0.48
C ILE A 151 -4.86 -19.58 -0.46
N ILE A 152 -3.88 -20.28 0.11
CA ILE A 152 -2.78 -20.90 -0.65
C ILE A 152 -3.25 -22.02 -1.58
N ASP A 153 -4.20 -22.86 -1.17
CA ASP A 153 -4.75 -23.91 -2.01
C ASP A 153 -5.43 -23.34 -3.28
N LYS A 154 -6.20 -22.25 -3.11
CA LYS A 154 -6.81 -21.55 -4.25
C LYS A 154 -5.77 -20.90 -5.17
N LEU A 155 -4.69 -20.40 -4.59
CA LEU A 155 -3.56 -19.85 -5.37
C LEU A 155 -2.91 -20.98 -6.18
N GLU A 156 -2.65 -22.14 -5.58
CA GLU A 156 -2.06 -23.27 -6.29
C GLU A 156 -2.95 -23.77 -7.42
N ASP A 157 -4.24 -23.93 -7.18
CA ASP A 157 -5.20 -24.35 -8.22
C ASP A 157 -5.27 -23.34 -9.38
N THR A 158 -5.21 -22.05 -9.05
CA THR A 158 -5.16 -20.99 -10.06
C THR A 158 -3.86 -21.07 -10.89
N ILE A 159 -2.71 -21.30 -10.26
CA ILE A 159 -1.43 -21.47 -10.95
C ILE A 159 -1.47 -22.69 -11.88
N LYS A 160 -1.96 -23.85 -11.39
CA LYS A 160 -2.07 -25.07 -12.19
C LYS A 160 -2.91 -24.85 -13.45
N ARG A 161 -4.10 -24.26 -13.28
CA ARG A 161 -5.00 -23.94 -14.40
C ARG A 161 -4.34 -23.01 -15.40
N LEU A 162 -3.73 -21.91 -14.96
CA LEU A 162 -3.09 -20.95 -15.84
C LEU A 162 -1.91 -21.55 -16.60
N LYS A 163 -1.08 -22.38 -15.93
CA LYS A 163 0.02 -23.08 -16.59
C LYS A 163 -0.47 -24.10 -17.62
N SER A 164 -1.58 -24.81 -17.37
CA SER A 164 -2.19 -25.72 -18.36
C SER A 164 -2.72 -24.97 -19.59
N ASP A 165 -3.17 -23.72 -19.41
CA ASP A 165 -3.62 -22.83 -20.48
C ASP A 165 -2.44 -22.13 -21.23
N GLY A 166 -1.20 -22.44 -20.87
CA GLY A 166 0.00 -21.84 -21.47
C GLY A 166 0.24 -20.37 -21.07
N ALA A 167 -0.41 -19.88 -20.02
CA ALA A 167 -0.27 -18.50 -19.56
C ALA A 167 1.10 -18.23 -18.92
N LYS A 168 1.69 -17.09 -19.22
CA LYS A 168 2.93 -16.61 -18.61
C LYS A 168 2.61 -15.87 -17.31
N ILE A 169 2.85 -16.51 -16.17
CA ILE A 169 2.72 -15.90 -14.85
C ILE A 169 4.06 -15.22 -14.54
N LYS A 170 4.06 -13.90 -14.31
CA LYS A 170 5.28 -13.12 -14.06
C LYS A 170 5.64 -13.07 -12.59
N PHE A 171 4.68 -12.71 -11.75
CA PHE A 171 4.88 -12.66 -10.31
C PHE A 171 3.56 -12.72 -9.54
N ILE A 172 3.68 -12.99 -8.25
CA ILE A 172 2.59 -12.87 -7.27
C ILE A 172 2.80 -11.54 -6.54
N TYR A 173 1.83 -10.63 -6.61
CA TYR A 173 1.81 -9.38 -5.83
C TYR A 173 0.99 -9.59 -4.55
N THR A 174 1.54 -9.24 -3.40
CA THR A 174 0.87 -9.40 -2.12
C THR A 174 1.26 -8.32 -1.11
N ILE A 175 0.32 -7.98 -0.21
CA ILE A 175 0.53 -7.14 0.97
C ILE A 175 0.30 -8.02 2.21
N PRO A 176 1.29 -8.80 2.65
CA PRO A 176 1.07 -9.85 3.65
C PRO A 176 0.81 -9.30 5.06
N ILE A 177 1.17 -8.05 5.34
CA ILE A 177 1.09 -7.44 6.67
C ILE A 177 0.20 -6.22 6.64
N CYS A 178 -0.91 -6.27 7.40
CA CYS A 178 -1.93 -5.20 7.46
C CYS A 178 -2.43 -4.80 6.05
N GLN A 179 -2.91 -5.78 5.32
CA GLN A 179 -3.29 -5.70 3.91
C GLN A 179 -4.14 -4.47 3.57
N ASN A 180 -3.87 -3.84 2.46
CA ASN A 180 -4.71 -2.78 1.89
C ASN A 180 -5.55 -3.35 0.74
N PRO A 181 -6.89 -3.41 0.89
CA PRO A 181 -7.73 -2.57 1.75
C PRO A 181 -8.22 -3.21 3.06
N THR A 182 -7.99 -4.50 3.29
CA THR A 182 -8.74 -5.28 4.30
C THR A 182 -8.22 -5.13 5.73
N GLY A 183 -6.96 -4.72 5.91
CA GLY A 183 -6.31 -4.73 7.22
C GLY A 183 -5.93 -6.14 7.71
N VAL A 184 -6.24 -7.19 6.95
CA VAL A 184 -5.94 -8.58 7.31
C VAL A 184 -4.42 -8.80 7.38
N MET A 185 -4.01 -9.65 8.30
CA MET A 185 -2.64 -10.11 8.48
C MET A 185 -2.52 -11.52 7.91
N MET A 186 -1.65 -11.74 6.94
CA MET A 186 -1.33 -13.10 6.48
C MET A 186 -0.59 -13.85 7.59
N SER A 187 -1.09 -15.02 8.00
CA SER A 187 -0.47 -15.82 9.04
C SER A 187 0.96 -16.24 8.65
N LEU A 188 1.83 -16.49 9.63
CA LEU A 188 3.21 -16.91 9.38
C LEU A 188 3.26 -18.20 8.56
N ASP A 189 2.36 -19.15 8.83
CA ASP A 189 2.33 -20.42 8.11
C ASP A 189 1.93 -20.22 6.64
N ARG A 190 0.98 -19.32 6.36
CA ARG A 190 0.63 -18.98 4.98
C ARG A 190 1.76 -18.24 4.25
N ARG A 191 2.50 -17.37 4.94
CA ARG A 191 3.69 -16.71 4.37
C ARG A 191 4.75 -17.73 3.97
N LYS A 192 5.01 -18.74 4.80
CA LYS A 192 5.91 -19.84 4.47
C LYS A 192 5.39 -20.68 3.31
N ALA A 193 4.11 -21.08 3.35
CA ALA A 193 3.48 -21.86 2.29
C ALA A 193 3.46 -21.10 0.95
N LEU A 194 3.29 -19.78 0.96
CA LEU A 194 3.41 -18.94 -0.24
C LEU A 194 4.80 -19.01 -0.86
N LEU A 195 5.85 -18.95 -0.05
CA LEU A 195 7.24 -19.07 -0.53
C LEU A 195 7.55 -20.46 -1.07
N GLU A 196 7.08 -21.52 -0.39
CA GLU A 196 7.20 -22.90 -0.88
C GLU A 196 6.49 -23.09 -2.23
N LEU A 197 5.30 -22.48 -2.36
CA LEU A 197 4.55 -22.51 -3.62
C LEU A 197 5.27 -21.73 -4.73
N ALA A 198 5.80 -20.56 -4.41
CA ALA A 198 6.59 -19.75 -5.35
C ALA A 198 7.85 -20.50 -5.81
N SER A 199 8.54 -21.21 -4.91
CA SER A 199 9.67 -22.09 -5.23
C SER A 199 9.24 -23.23 -6.15
N LYS A 200 8.17 -23.95 -5.79
CA LYS A 200 7.65 -25.10 -6.55
C LYS A 200 7.30 -24.76 -8.01
N TYR A 201 6.79 -23.56 -8.24
CA TYR A 201 6.34 -23.13 -9.58
C TYR A 201 7.27 -22.17 -10.30
N ASP A 202 8.43 -21.89 -9.70
CA ASP A 202 9.44 -20.96 -10.18
C ASP A 202 8.87 -19.56 -10.43
N LEU A 203 8.25 -18.99 -9.41
CA LEU A 203 7.62 -17.68 -9.44
C LEU A 203 8.35 -16.68 -8.56
N MET A 204 8.35 -15.43 -9.00
CA MET A 204 8.77 -14.28 -8.20
C MET A 204 7.60 -13.77 -7.35
N VAL A 205 7.90 -13.23 -6.18
CA VAL A 205 6.93 -12.59 -5.29
C VAL A 205 7.27 -11.12 -5.14
N LEU A 206 6.33 -10.23 -5.43
CA LEU A 206 6.42 -8.80 -5.14
C LEU A 206 5.70 -8.53 -3.82
N GLU A 207 6.47 -8.37 -2.75
CA GLU A 207 5.98 -8.00 -1.42
C GLU A 207 5.91 -6.48 -1.28
N ASP A 208 4.71 -5.93 -1.10
CA ASP A 208 4.49 -4.52 -0.76
C ASP A 208 4.21 -4.40 0.74
N ASN A 209 5.11 -3.75 1.49
CA ASN A 209 5.09 -3.74 2.95
C ASN A 209 5.16 -2.32 3.53
N PRO A 210 4.12 -1.50 3.40
CA PRO A 210 4.10 -0.14 3.94
C PRO A 210 3.63 -0.06 5.40
N TYR A 211 3.09 -1.14 6.00
CA TYR A 211 2.33 -1.07 7.25
C TYR A 211 2.87 -1.90 8.39
N SER A 212 3.87 -2.74 8.22
CA SER A 212 4.44 -3.62 9.26
C SER A 212 4.91 -2.88 10.53
N TYR A 213 5.18 -1.60 10.41
CA TYR A 213 5.57 -0.73 11.51
C TYR A 213 4.41 -0.37 12.47
N PHE A 214 3.16 -0.60 12.07
CA PHE A 214 1.95 -0.18 12.79
C PHE A 214 1.12 -1.36 13.27
N THR A 215 1.72 -2.31 13.93
CA THR A 215 0.99 -3.40 14.61
C THR A 215 0.72 -3.02 16.05
N PHE A 216 -0.50 -3.23 16.50
CA PHE A 216 -1.01 -2.83 17.82
C PHE A 216 -1.12 -3.99 18.77
N ASP A 217 -1.38 -5.16 18.25
CA ASP A 217 -1.52 -6.42 18.98
C ASP A 217 -0.26 -7.27 18.79
N PRO A 218 0.04 -8.23 19.70
CA PRO A 218 1.20 -9.11 19.59
C PRO A 218 0.97 -10.13 18.46
N VAL A 219 1.44 -9.79 17.25
CA VAL A 219 1.35 -10.63 16.04
C VAL A 219 2.72 -10.74 15.38
N ASP A 220 2.94 -11.84 14.67
CA ASP A 220 4.16 -12.01 13.89
C ASP A 220 4.13 -11.08 12.66
N THR A 221 5.16 -10.24 12.53
CA THR A 221 5.32 -9.27 11.44
C THR A 221 6.52 -9.55 10.56
N THR A 222 7.09 -10.76 10.62
CA THR A 222 8.25 -11.15 9.81
C THR A 222 7.91 -11.04 8.32
N PRO A 223 8.55 -10.18 7.54
CA PRO A 223 8.27 -10.04 6.11
C PRO A 223 8.59 -11.32 5.32
N LEU A 224 7.96 -11.51 4.17
CA LEU A 224 8.32 -12.59 3.24
C LEU A 224 9.80 -12.51 2.85
N LYS A 225 10.33 -11.30 2.61
CA LYS A 225 11.75 -11.10 2.29
C LYS A 225 12.69 -11.62 3.39
N ALA A 226 12.29 -11.54 4.66
CA ALA A 226 13.09 -12.09 5.76
C ALA A 226 13.03 -13.62 5.84
N LEU A 227 11.98 -14.24 5.32
CA LEU A 227 11.78 -15.69 5.26
C LEU A 227 12.36 -16.31 3.98
N ASP A 228 12.60 -15.50 2.95
CA ASP A 228 13.06 -15.92 1.63
C ASP A 228 14.51 -16.42 1.69
N LYS A 229 14.72 -17.63 1.19
CA LYS A 229 16.04 -18.28 1.13
C LYS A 229 16.57 -18.45 -0.31
N GLU A 230 15.77 -18.07 -1.30
CA GLU A 230 16.04 -18.33 -2.71
C GLU A 230 16.09 -17.04 -3.56
N ASP A 231 16.10 -15.87 -2.90
CA ASP A 231 16.11 -14.55 -3.54
C ASP A 231 14.96 -14.30 -4.54
N ARG A 232 13.78 -14.92 -4.26
CA ARG A 232 12.56 -14.79 -5.08
C ARG A 232 11.71 -13.57 -4.74
N VAL A 233 11.90 -13.01 -3.54
CA VAL A 233 11.10 -11.88 -3.06
C VAL A 233 11.73 -10.56 -3.47
N VAL A 234 10.98 -9.80 -4.25
CA VAL A 234 11.20 -8.37 -4.47
C VAL A 234 10.39 -7.63 -3.41
N TYR A 235 11.08 -7.06 -2.44
CA TYR A 235 10.47 -6.31 -1.34
C TYR A 235 10.38 -4.83 -1.68
N THR A 236 9.23 -4.20 -1.46
CA THR A 236 9.10 -2.75 -1.53
C THR A 236 8.44 -2.19 -0.29
N SER A 237 8.86 -0.98 0.10
CA SER A 237 8.25 -0.24 1.19
C SER A 237 8.38 1.26 0.98
N THR A 238 7.84 2.07 1.91
CA THR A 238 7.76 3.51 1.75
C THR A 238 7.91 4.25 3.07
N PHE A 239 8.56 5.41 3.03
CA PHE A 239 8.58 6.35 4.13
C PHE A 239 7.30 7.21 4.26
N SER A 240 6.37 7.07 3.32
CA SER A 240 5.11 7.85 3.31
C SER A 240 4.28 7.69 4.59
N LYS A 241 4.46 6.59 5.33
CA LYS A 241 3.69 6.30 6.54
C LYS A 241 4.49 6.48 7.82
N ILE A 242 5.83 6.43 7.74
CA ILE A 242 6.74 6.43 8.90
C ILE A 242 7.64 7.67 8.98
N ILE A 243 7.68 8.48 7.91
CA ILE A 243 8.28 9.82 7.92
C ILE A 243 7.20 10.84 7.55
N ALA A 244 6.91 10.98 6.26
CA ALA A 244 5.85 11.83 5.74
C ALA A 244 5.57 11.49 4.27
N PRO A 245 4.31 11.54 3.80
CA PRO A 245 4.01 11.24 2.40
C PRO A 245 4.60 12.28 1.42
N GLY A 246 4.79 13.52 1.87
CA GLY A 246 5.35 14.62 1.05
C GLY A 246 6.83 14.45 0.70
N ILE A 247 7.59 13.65 1.45
CA ILE A 247 9.03 13.42 1.17
C ILE A 247 9.25 12.59 -0.10
N ARG A 248 8.22 11.88 -0.57
CA ARG A 248 8.24 11.04 -1.76
C ARG A 248 9.44 10.08 -1.81
N LEU A 249 9.63 9.31 -0.76
CA LEU A 249 10.72 8.33 -0.66
C LEU A 249 10.19 6.95 -0.29
N GLY A 250 10.69 5.94 -0.99
CA GLY A 250 10.49 4.53 -0.77
C GLY A 250 11.71 3.76 -1.24
N TRP A 251 11.62 2.45 -1.29
CA TRP A 251 12.72 1.60 -1.75
C TRP A 251 12.25 0.24 -2.25
N VAL A 252 13.12 -0.37 -3.05
CA VAL A 252 13.08 -1.80 -3.39
C VAL A 252 14.30 -2.46 -2.78
N ALA A 253 14.14 -3.70 -2.29
CA ALA A 253 15.24 -4.59 -1.96
C ALA A 253 15.02 -5.95 -2.64
N ALA A 254 15.95 -6.36 -3.50
CA ALA A 254 15.83 -7.55 -4.34
C ALA A 254 17.21 -8.15 -4.64
N ASN A 255 17.25 -9.25 -5.39
CA ASN A 255 18.51 -9.75 -5.93
C ASN A 255 19.16 -8.76 -6.91
N GLN A 256 20.45 -8.94 -7.17
CA GLN A 256 21.24 -7.99 -7.97
C GLN A 256 20.72 -7.82 -9.38
N GLU A 257 20.23 -8.88 -10.01
CA GLU A 257 19.75 -8.83 -11.39
C GLU A 257 18.48 -7.97 -11.49
N VAL A 258 17.53 -8.17 -10.58
CA VAL A 258 16.32 -7.34 -10.49
C VAL A 258 16.68 -5.88 -10.24
N VAL A 259 17.54 -5.59 -9.26
CA VAL A 259 17.98 -4.22 -8.95
C VAL A 259 18.61 -3.55 -10.17
N ASN A 260 19.44 -4.26 -10.91
CA ASN A 260 20.10 -3.74 -12.12
C ASN A 260 19.06 -3.33 -13.19
N TRP A 261 18.09 -4.20 -13.50
CA TRP A 261 17.06 -3.89 -14.49
C TRP A 261 16.13 -2.76 -14.05
N LEU A 262 15.75 -2.73 -12.76
CA LEU A 262 14.97 -1.62 -12.23
C LEU A 262 15.74 -0.29 -12.28
N SER A 263 17.06 -0.30 -12.02
CA SER A 263 17.92 0.88 -12.14
C SER A 263 17.97 1.39 -13.57
N ILE A 264 18.16 0.51 -14.56
CA ILE A 264 18.14 0.89 -15.98
C ILE A 264 16.81 1.53 -16.37
N ALA A 265 15.69 0.91 -15.96
CA ALA A 265 14.36 1.44 -16.24
C ALA A 265 14.12 2.79 -15.55
N LYS A 266 14.65 2.97 -14.33
CA LYS A 266 14.56 4.20 -13.55
C LYS A 266 15.36 5.34 -14.18
N GLN A 267 16.54 5.08 -14.76
CA GLN A 267 17.33 6.09 -15.48
C GLN A 267 16.51 6.78 -16.58
N ALA A 268 15.75 5.99 -17.34
CA ALA A 268 14.89 6.51 -18.41
C ALA A 268 13.61 7.21 -17.88
N MET A 269 13.24 6.97 -16.64
CA MET A 269 11.99 7.50 -16.05
C MET A 269 12.21 8.82 -15.32
N ASN A 270 13.19 8.90 -14.43
CA ASN A 270 13.43 10.10 -13.62
C ASN A 270 14.89 10.30 -13.18
N LEU A 271 15.81 9.63 -13.77
CA LEU A 271 17.25 9.62 -13.45
C LEU A 271 17.56 9.03 -12.07
N HIS A 272 17.09 9.66 -11.00
CA HIS A 272 17.31 9.23 -9.62
C HIS A 272 16.21 9.78 -8.69
N THR A 273 16.07 9.16 -7.54
CA THR A 273 15.26 9.69 -6.44
C THR A 273 15.96 10.91 -5.80
N SER A 274 15.19 11.91 -5.36
CA SER A 274 15.72 13.14 -4.75
C SER A 274 16.82 12.86 -3.72
N THR A 275 18.02 13.33 -4.00
CA THR A 275 19.18 13.24 -3.07
C THR A 275 18.90 13.98 -1.77
N LEU A 276 18.25 15.14 -1.83
CA LEU A 276 17.84 15.90 -0.64
C LEU A 276 16.93 15.06 0.26
N SER A 277 15.92 14.41 -0.32
CA SER A 277 15.01 13.55 0.45
C SER A 277 15.76 12.35 1.07
N GLN A 278 16.70 11.75 0.35
CA GLN A 278 17.51 10.66 0.85
C GLN A 278 18.41 11.08 2.03
N TYR A 279 19.08 12.24 1.95
CA TYR A 279 19.90 12.76 3.07
C TYR A 279 19.06 13.15 4.28
N ILE A 280 17.85 13.71 4.07
CA ILE A 280 16.92 13.98 5.18
C ILE A 280 16.52 12.66 5.86
N ALA A 281 16.12 11.66 5.09
CA ALA A 281 15.74 10.36 5.63
C ALA A 281 16.92 9.65 6.33
N TYR A 282 18.13 9.73 5.77
CA TYR A 282 19.36 9.24 6.39
C TYR A 282 19.56 9.83 7.78
N GLU A 283 19.48 11.16 7.93
CA GLU A 283 19.67 11.81 9.21
C GLU A 283 18.53 11.49 10.20
N LEU A 284 17.29 11.39 9.73
CA LEU A 284 16.16 11.02 10.58
C LEU A 284 16.30 9.58 11.12
N LEU A 285 16.75 8.64 10.28
CA LEU A 285 17.04 7.25 10.67
C LEU A 285 18.20 7.18 11.64
N ARG A 286 19.34 7.76 11.29
CA ARG A 286 20.59 7.73 12.08
C ARG A 286 20.43 8.33 13.48
N ARG A 287 19.59 9.37 13.62
CA ARG A 287 19.27 10.00 14.89
C ARG A 287 18.17 9.30 15.68
N GLY A 288 17.62 8.19 15.17
CA GLY A 288 16.54 7.44 15.80
C GLY A 288 15.20 8.20 15.88
N ILE A 289 15.05 9.28 15.10
CA ILE A 289 13.81 10.09 15.09
C ILE A 289 12.65 9.27 14.53
N VAL A 290 12.92 8.47 13.49
CA VAL A 290 11.91 7.60 12.87
C VAL A 290 11.38 6.57 13.88
N ASP A 291 12.24 5.91 14.63
CA ASP A 291 11.83 4.90 15.62
C ASP A 291 10.96 5.50 16.73
N ARG A 292 11.36 6.68 17.26
CA ARG A 292 10.57 7.40 18.26
C ARG A 292 9.19 7.81 17.73
N TYR A 293 9.14 8.28 16.48
CA TYR A 293 7.90 8.65 15.84
C TYR A 293 6.99 7.44 15.62
N ILE A 294 7.52 6.33 15.10
CA ILE A 294 6.76 5.07 14.92
C ILE A 294 6.15 4.63 16.25
N SER A 295 6.92 4.61 17.34
CA SER A 295 6.42 4.21 18.66
C SER A 295 5.24 5.08 19.10
N LYS A 296 5.34 6.40 18.94
CA LYS A 296 4.30 7.36 19.32
C LYS A 296 3.02 7.20 18.49
N ILE A 297 3.14 7.06 17.17
CA ILE A 297 1.96 6.93 16.30
C ILE A 297 1.26 5.58 16.45
N LYS A 298 1.98 4.50 16.79
CA LYS A 298 1.36 3.21 17.11
C LYS A 298 0.33 3.33 18.22
N GLU A 299 0.66 4.00 19.30
CA GLU A 299 -0.26 4.23 20.44
C GLU A 299 -1.51 5.01 19.98
N THR A 300 -1.30 6.09 19.23
CA THR A 300 -2.39 6.91 18.69
C THR A 300 -3.29 6.11 17.75
N TYR A 301 -2.71 5.33 16.85
CA TYR A 301 -3.46 4.55 15.87
C TYR A 301 -4.20 3.38 16.52
N LYS A 302 -3.63 2.78 17.57
CA LYS A 302 -4.34 1.77 18.38
C LYS A 302 -5.64 2.33 18.97
N VAL A 303 -5.58 3.50 19.61
CA VAL A 303 -6.76 4.17 20.17
C VAL A 303 -7.82 4.46 19.10
N LYS A 304 -7.39 4.95 17.93
CA LYS A 304 -8.29 5.24 16.81
C LYS A 304 -8.89 3.97 16.18
N ARG A 305 -8.11 2.88 16.06
CA ARG A 305 -8.61 1.57 15.63
C ARG A 305 -9.68 1.05 16.58
N ASP A 306 -9.39 1.08 17.87
CA ASP A 306 -10.32 0.60 18.91
C ASP A 306 -11.61 1.45 18.92
N ALA A 307 -11.50 2.77 18.77
CA ALA A 307 -12.65 3.66 18.61
C ALA A 307 -13.49 3.33 17.37
N MET A 308 -12.85 3.07 16.21
CA MET A 308 -13.56 2.70 14.98
C MET A 308 -14.29 1.37 15.13
N LEU A 309 -13.66 0.35 15.72
CA LEU A 309 -14.29 -0.95 15.98
C LEU A 309 -15.45 -0.81 16.97
N GLY A 310 -15.29 -0.01 18.02
CA GLY A 310 -16.35 0.28 18.99
C GLY A 310 -17.53 1.02 18.36
N ALA A 311 -17.27 2.01 17.50
CA ALA A 311 -18.30 2.74 16.78
C ALA A 311 -19.06 1.85 15.78
N LEU A 312 -18.33 1.00 15.02
CA LEU A 312 -18.95 0.03 14.11
C LEU A 312 -19.86 -0.94 14.86
N SER A 313 -19.39 -1.49 15.98
CA SER A 313 -20.20 -2.40 16.82
C SER A 313 -21.44 -1.73 17.41
N LYS A 314 -21.38 -0.42 17.66
CA LYS A 314 -22.48 0.35 18.28
C LYS A 314 -23.55 0.78 17.29
N TYR A 315 -23.15 1.17 16.08
CA TYR A 315 -24.04 1.89 15.16
C TYR A 315 -24.40 1.14 13.89
N MET A 316 -23.58 0.15 13.45
CA MET A 316 -23.84 -0.50 12.16
C MET A 316 -25.14 -1.30 12.15
N PRO A 317 -25.93 -1.23 11.08
CA PRO A 317 -27.14 -2.01 10.91
C PRO A 317 -26.88 -3.53 10.95
N ARG A 318 -27.91 -4.29 11.30
CA ARG A 318 -27.83 -5.75 11.33
C ARG A 318 -27.38 -6.35 10.00
N GLY A 319 -26.42 -7.27 10.09
CA GLY A 319 -25.87 -8.02 8.95
C GLY A 319 -24.65 -7.36 8.32
N VAL A 320 -24.33 -6.10 8.61
CA VAL A 320 -23.06 -5.49 8.19
C VAL A 320 -21.92 -6.14 8.95
N SER A 321 -20.86 -6.51 8.23
CA SER A 321 -19.66 -7.12 8.80
C SER A 321 -18.42 -6.30 8.50
N TRP A 322 -17.35 -6.49 9.27
CA TRP A 322 -16.08 -5.78 9.08
C TRP A 322 -14.91 -6.58 9.61
N THR A 323 -13.72 -6.30 9.05
CA THR A 323 -12.46 -6.86 9.51
C THR A 323 -12.04 -6.24 10.85
N LYS A 324 -11.24 -6.99 11.62
CA LYS A 324 -10.68 -6.53 12.91
C LYS A 324 -9.15 -6.54 12.82
N PRO A 325 -8.55 -5.48 12.25
CA PRO A 325 -7.11 -5.46 11.98
C PRO A 325 -6.28 -5.39 13.26
N SER A 326 -5.20 -6.18 13.32
CA SER A 326 -4.19 -6.11 14.39
C SER A 326 -3.20 -4.95 14.22
N GLY A 327 -3.33 -4.19 13.13
CA GLY A 327 -2.44 -3.07 12.78
C GLY A 327 -2.90 -2.32 11.54
N GLY A 328 -1.99 -1.58 10.93
CA GLY A 328 -2.25 -0.86 9.69
C GLY A 328 -3.10 0.40 9.84
N MET A 329 -3.89 0.68 8.82
CA MET A 329 -4.62 1.95 8.71
C MET A 329 -6.10 1.78 8.33
N PHE A 330 -6.55 0.56 7.98
CA PHE A 330 -7.82 0.33 7.30
C PHE A 330 -8.67 -0.74 7.97
N ILE A 331 -9.98 -0.57 7.82
CA ILE A 331 -11.00 -1.57 8.10
C ILE A 331 -11.80 -1.77 6.81
N TRP A 332 -12.08 -3.01 6.48
CA TRP A 332 -12.93 -3.40 5.36
C TRP A 332 -14.32 -3.73 5.88
N VAL A 333 -15.32 -3.10 5.27
CA VAL A 333 -16.73 -3.24 5.66
C VAL A 333 -17.50 -3.85 4.51
N THR A 334 -18.28 -4.90 4.78
CA THR A 334 -19.17 -5.58 3.82
C THR A 334 -20.63 -5.38 4.24
N ILE A 335 -21.45 -4.90 3.32
CA ILE A 335 -22.88 -4.68 3.52
C ILE A 335 -23.65 -5.83 2.84
N PRO A 336 -24.54 -6.55 3.53
CA PRO A 336 -25.28 -7.65 2.92
C PRO A 336 -26.35 -7.13 1.95
N GLY A 337 -26.62 -7.93 0.91
CA GLY A 337 -27.63 -7.62 -0.10
C GLY A 337 -27.06 -6.91 -1.33
N ASN A 338 -27.94 -6.46 -2.19
CA ASN A 338 -27.57 -5.79 -3.46
C ASN A 338 -27.33 -4.30 -3.24
N VAL A 339 -26.29 -3.96 -2.48
CA VAL A 339 -25.88 -2.58 -2.20
C VAL A 339 -24.72 -2.21 -3.10
N LYS A 340 -24.83 -1.07 -3.82
CA LYS A 340 -23.75 -0.50 -4.60
C LYS A 340 -23.13 0.66 -3.82
N THR A 341 -21.98 0.40 -3.20
CA THR A 341 -21.30 1.40 -2.35
C THR A 341 -20.82 2.61 -3.14
N GLU A 342 -20.53 2.45 -4.42
CA GLU A 342 -20.22 3.57 -5.32
C GLU A 342 -21.43 4.52 -5.53
N ASP A 343 -22.64 4.00 -5.66
CA ASP A 343 -23.86 4.80 -5.81
C ASP A 343 -24.24 5.46 -4.48
N MET A 344 -24.15 4.69 -3.38
CA MET A 344 -24.42 5.16 -2.01
C MET A 344 -23.48 6.30 -1.57
N LEU A 345 -22.27 6.40 -2.14
CA LEU A 345 -21.27 7.39 -1.77
C LEU A 345 -21.79 8.82 -1.96
N ASN A 346 -22.56 9.10 -3.01
CA ASN A 346 -23.15 10.41 -3.25
C ASN A 346 -24.14 10.82 -2.14
N LEU A 347 -24.97 9.87 -1.67
CA LEU A 347 -25.87 10.07 -0.53
C LEU A 347 -25.06 10.33 0.76
N ALA A 348 -24.05 9.52 1.02
CA ALA A 348 -23.20 9.62 2.19
C ALA A 348 -22.49 10.98 2.28
N ILE A 349 -21.93 11.48 1.16
CA ILE A 349 -21.23 12.77 1.13
C ILE A 349 -22.22 13.93 1.22
N ARG A 350 -23.26 13.96 0.38
CA ARG A 350 -24.11 15.14 0.26
C ARG A 350 -25.03 15.33 1.46
N LYS A 351 -25.67 14.27 1.91
CA LYS A 351 -26.66 14.33 3.01
C LYS A 351 -26.02 14.09 4.38
N TYR A 352 -25.19 13.05 4.49
CA TYR A 352 -24.65 12.61 5.77
C TYR A 352 -23.26 13.15 6.08
N LYS A 353 -22.59 13.83 5.13
CA LYS A 353 -21.27 14.43 5.31
C LYS A 353 -20.20 13.43 5.78
N VAL A 354 -20.21 12.24 5.22
CA VAL A 354 -19.22 11.20 5.47
C VAL A 354 -18.75 10.58 4.14
N ALA A 355 -17.44 10.34 4.01
CA ALA A 355 -16.83 9.76 2.82
C ALA A 355 -16.02 8.49 3.16
N TYR A 356 -16.04 7.52 2.24
CA TYR A 356 -15.30 6.26 2.29
C TYR A 356 -14.79 5.89 0.89
N VAL A 357 -14.00 4.82 0.72
CA VAL A 357 -13.66 4.32 -0.62
C VAL A 357 -14.53 3.13 -0.97
N PRO A 358 -15.32 3.17 -2.06
CA PRO A 358 -16.08 2.02 -2.54
C PRO A 358 -15.19 0.82 -2.86
N GLY A 359 -15.67 -0.38 -2.52
CA GLY A 359 -14.90 -1.60 -2.63
C GLY A 359 -14.56 -2.04 -4.05
N LYS A 360 -15.42 -1.73 -5.01
CA LYS A 360 -15.26 -2.13 -6.41
C LYS A 360 -13.87 -1.87 -6.99
N SER A 361 -13.25 -0.74 -6.64
CA SER A 361 -11.94 -0.33 -7.16
C SER A 361 -10.77 -1.22 -6.73
N PHE A 362 -10.96 -2.03 -5.69
CA PHE A 362 -9.94 -2.93 -5.15
C PHE A 362 -10.00 -4.35 -5.73
N TYR A 363 -10.97 -4.62 -6.58
CA TYR A 363 -11.10 -5.92 -7.25
C TYR A 363 -10.48 -5.86 -8.65
N PRO A 364 -9.65 -6.85 -9.04
CA PRO A 364 -8.99 -6.82 -10.34
C PRO A 364 -9.99 -6.99 -11.50
N ASP A 365 -10.89 -7.96 -11.44
CA ASP A 365 -11.77 -8.35 -12.55
C ASP A 365 -13.21 -8.69 -12.12
N GLU A 366 -13.59 -8.43 -10.86
CA GLU A 366 -14.90 -8.84 -10.34
C GLU A 366 -15.86 -7.65 -10.20
N ASP A 367 -17.12 -7.91 -10.44
CA ASP A 367 -18.21 -6.93 -10.28
C ASP A 367 -18.79 -6.99 -8.84
N VAL A 368 -17.94 -6.71 -7.85
CA VAL A 368 -18.29 -6.67 -6.42
C VAL A 368 -18.54 -5.22 -6.01
N HIS A 369 -19.70 -4.94 -5.43
CA HIS A 369 -20.17 -3.58 -5.17
C HIS A 369 -20.46 -3.27 -3.71
N ASN A 370 -20.62 -4.28 -2.86
CA ASN A 370 -21.18 -4.14 -1.52
C ASN A 370 -20.14 -3.94 -0.41
N ASP A 371 -18.90 -3.71 -0.79
CA ASP A 371 -17.79 -3.48 0.14
C ASP A 371 -17.36 -2.01 0.16
N MET A 372 -16.68 -1.62 1.24
CA MET A 372 -15.99 -0.33 1.36
C MET A 372 -14.79 -0.39 2.28
N ARG A 373 -13.80 0.48 2.01
CA ARG A 373 -12.64 0.69 2.87
C ARG A 373 -12.82 1.94 3.73
N LEU A 374 -12.59 1.80 5.04
CA LEU A 374 -12.51 2.90 6.01
C LEU A 374 -11.09 3.07 6.52
N ASN A 375 -10.60 4.31 6.53
CA ASN A 375 -9.35 4.70 7.18
C ASN A 375 -9.65 5.23 8.59
N PHE A 376 -8.96 4.70 9.61
CA PHE A 376 -9.12 5.14 11.00
C PHE A 376 -8.00 6.06 11.47
N THR A 377 -6.92 6.23 10.73
CA THR A 377 -5.73 6.96 11.21
C THR A 377 -5.86 8.47 11.11
N TYR A 378 -6.53 8.98 10.09
CA TYR A 378 -6.64 10.42 9.84
C TYR A 378 -7.66 11.14 10.76
N PRO A 379 -8.92 10.65 10.94
CA PRO A 379 -9.92 11.37 11.74
C PRO A 379 -9.59 11.33 13.24
N SER A 380 -10.13 12.30 14.00
CA SER A 380 -10.11 12.26 15.46
C SER A 380 -11.07 11.18 16.00
N VAL A 381 -10.93 10.82 17.28
CA VAL A 381 -11.82 9.84 17.93
C VAL A 381 -13.29 10.29 17.88
N ASP A 382 -13.57 11.58 18.14
CA ASP A 382 -14.93 12.13 18.04
C ASP A 382 -15.47 12.08 16.60
N GLN A 383 -14.63 12.41 15.62
CA GLN A 383 -14.99 12.27 14.20
C GLN A 383 -15.25 10.83 13.81
N ILE A 384 -14.53 9.86 14.39
CA ILE A 384 -14.76 8.43 14.15
C ILE A 384 -16.18 8.04 14.62
N TYR A 385 -16.56 8.36 15.86
CA TYR A 385 -17.88 8.02 16.38
C TYR A 385 -19.01 8.71 15.60
N ASP A 386 -18.88 10.00 15.33
CA ASP A 386 -19.91 10.75 14.58
C ASP A 386 -19.96 10.29 13.11
N GLY A 387 -18.83 10.11 12.44
CA GLY A 387 -18.79 9.66 11.05
C GLY A 387 -19.35 8.24 10.87
N VAL A 388 -19.04 7.30 11.76
CA VAL A 388 -19.60 5.94 11.70
C VAL A 388 -21.10 5.96 11.94
N ARG A 389 -21.62 6.79 12.88
CA ARG A 389 -23.04 6.99 13.09
C ARG A 389 -23.74 7.52 11.83
N ARG A 390 -23.15 8.51 11.17
CA ARG A 390 -23.67 9.08 9.91
C ARG A 390 -23.63 8.06 8.77
N LEU A 391 -22.57 7.26 8.69
CA LEU A 391 -22.45 6.19 7.70
C LEU A 391 -23.54 5.12 7.89
N ALA A 392 -23.82 4.74 9.15
CA ALA A 392 -24.90 3.81 9.46
C ALA A 392 -26.26 4.30 8.97
N LEU A 393 -26.59 5.58 9.21
CA LEU A 393 -27.81 6.21 8.69
C LEU A 393 -27.87 6.23 7.16
N ALA A 394 -26.74 6.47 6.50
CA ALA A 394 -26.67 6.43 5.04
C ALA A 394 -26.94 5.01 4.49
N ILE A 395 -26.42 3.97 5.17
CA ILE A 395 -26.66 2.57 4.81
C ILE A 395 -28.14 2.21 4.99
N GLU A 396 -28.75 2.60 6.13
CA GLU A 396 -30.17 2.34 6.40
C GLU A 396 -31.08 2.99 5.37
N GLU A 397 -30.87 4.27 5.05
CA GLU A 397 -31.67 4.98 4.04
C GLU A 397 -31.51 4.35 2.66
N TYR A 398 -30.27 4.04 2.26
CA TYR A 398 -30.00 3.44 0.94
C TYR A 398 -30.62 2.04 0.78
N ARG A 399 -30.71 1.26 1.87
CA ARG A 399 -31.35 -0.07 1.88
C ARG A 399 -32.87 -0.04 2.01
N GLY A 400 -33.41 1.05 2.56
CA GLY A 400 -34.87 1.22 2.76
C GLY A 400 -35.59 1.89 1.60
N GLY A 401 -34.90 2.49 0.67
CA GLY A 401 -35.41 3.08 -0.57
C GLY A 401 -35.22 2.15 -1.76
#